data_853d54c5623509862313499dd89d6046
#
_entry.id   853d54c5623509862313499dd89d6046
#
_cell.length_a   1.000
_cell.length_b   1.000
_cell.length_c   1.000
_cell.angle_alpha   90.00
_cell.angle_beta   90.00
_cell.angle_gamma   90.00
#
_symmetry.space_group_name_H-M   'P 1'
#
loop_
_entity.id
_entity.type
_entity.pdbx_description
1 polymer ?
#
loop_
_entity_poly.entity_id
_entity_poly.type
_entity_poly.pdbx_seq_one_letter_code
_entity_poly.pdbx_strand_id
1 'polypeptide(L)'
;MEINKVYSGFRLDRIERIDEINGTAYEMKHEKSGARLIYIDSPDSNKVFNIAFRTTPHNSTGVAHIMEHSVLCGSRKFPLKEPFVELVKGSLNTFLNAMTYPDKTMYPVASKNDKDFHNLMDVYLDAVFYPRVREDAEIVMQEGWHYELDSADDELTYKGVVFNEMKGVYSSPDSV
;
A
#
# COMPACT_ATOMS: atom_id res chain seq x y z
N MET A 1 -17.59 -20.68 9.32
CA MET A 1 -16.43 -21.28 8.60
C MET A 1 -15.90 -22.46 9.41
N GLU A 2 -15.27 -23.45 8.77
CA GLU A 2 -14.76 -24.68 9.40
C GLU A 2 -13.24 -24.77 9.22
N ILE A 3 -12.50 -25.14 10.27
CA ILE A 3 -11.03 -25.31 10.23
C ILE A 3 -10.68 -26.42 9.22
N ASN A 4 -9.56 -26.25 8.53
CA ASN A 4 -9.04 -27.09 7.44
C ASN A 4 -9.87 -27.06 6.14
N LYS A 5 -10.93 -26.29 6.04
CA LYS A 5 -11.70 -26.11 4.81
C LYS A 5 -11.14 -24.98 3.96
N VAL A 6 -11.21 -25.13 2.64
CA VAL A 6 -10.71 -24.13 1.68
C VAL A 6 -11.85 -23.24 1.21
N TYR A 7 -11.66 -21.93 1.27
CA TYR A 7 -12.58 -20.87 0.85
C TYR A 7 -11.87 -20.00 -0.18
N SER A 8 -12.30 -20.07 -1.43
CA SER A 8 -11.69 -19.27 -2.54
C SER A 8 -10.16 -19.40 -2.64
N GLY A 9 -9.63 -20.62 -2.41
CA GLY A 9 -8.20 -20.89 -2.45
C GLY A 9 -7.44 -20.62 -1.15
N PHE A 10 -8.12 -20.12 -0.11
CA PHE A 10 -7.56 -19.93 1.22
C PHE A 10 -8.05 -21.00 2.18
N ARG A 11 -7.14 -21.79 2.75
CA ARG A 11 -7.46 -22.75 3.79
C ARG A 11 -7.55 -22.03 5.14
N LEU A 12 -8.62 -22.31 5.89
CA LEU A 12 -8.78 -21.80 7.24
C LEU A 12 -7.94 -22.62 8.22
N ASP A 13 -6.95 -22.00 8.83
CA ASP A 13 -6.02 -22.66 9.74
C ASP A 13 -6.43 -22.46 11.22
N ARG A 14 -7.01 -21.31 11.58
CA ARG A 14 -7.35 -20.97 12.97
C ARG A 14 -8.58 -20.06 13.06
N ILE A 15 -9.34 -20.23 14.14
CA ILE A 15 -10.44 -19.32 14.53
C ILE A 15 -10.14 -18.89 15.97
N GLU A 16 -10.25 -17.60 16.26
CA GLU A 16 -10.03 -17.04 17.59
C GLU A 16 -11.04 -15.94 17.92
N ARG A 17 -11.59 -15.98 19.11
CA ARG A 17 -12.44 -14.92 19.65
C ARG A 17 -11.56 -13.78 20.17
N ILE A 18 -11.90 -12.54 19.83
CA ILE A 18 -11.23 -11.33 20.31
C ILE A 18 -12.29 -10.52 21.10
N ASP A 19 -12.25 -10.65 22.42
CA ASP A 19 -13.29 -10.07 23.27
C ASP A 19 -13.24 -8.55 23.31
N GLU A 20 -12.06 -7.95 23.21
CA GLU A 20 -11.84 -6.50 23.22
C GLU A 20 -12.60 -5.75 22.13
N ILE A 21 -12.81 -6.38 20.98
CA ILE A 21 -13.55 -5.81 19.85
C ILE A 21 -14.89 -6.52 19.62
N ASN A 22 -15.28 -7.42 20.51
CA ASN A 22 -16.45 -8.30 20.33
C ASN A 22 -16.47 -8.99 18.97
N GLY A 23 -15.30 -9.40 18.47
CA GLY A 23 -15.08 -9.94 17.13
C GLY A 23 -14.54 -11.36 17.13
N THR A 24 -14.47 -11.95 15.93
CA THR A 24 -13.86 -13.26 15.69
C THR A 24 -12.84 -13.13 14.56
N ALA A 25 -11.62 -13.57 14.81
CA ALA A 25 -10.56 -13.63 13.81
C ALA A 25 -10.48 -15.00 13.16
N TYR A 26 -10.31 -15.00 11.84
CA TYR A 26 -10.13 -16.17 10.99
C TYR A 26 -8.77 -16.07 10.32
N GLU A 27 -7.81 -16.89 10.71
CA GLU A 27 -6.50 -16.95 10.08
C GLU A 27 -6.51 -17.96 8.95
N MET A 28 -6.13 -17.51 7.75
CA MET A 28 -6.17 -18.31 6.53
C MET A 28 -4.85 -18.25 5.79
N LYS A 29 -4.57 -19.29 5.00
CA LYS A 29 -3.39 -19.38 4.14
C LYS A 29 -3.78 -19.76 2.72
N HIS A 30 -3.34 -18.96 1.75
CA HIS A 30 -3.57 -19.26 0.34
C HIS A 30 -2.75 -20.48 -0.10
N GLU A 31 -3.38 -21.50 -0.62
CA GLU A 31 -2.72 -22.79 -0.90
C GLU A 31 -1.61 -22.71 -1.96
N LYS A 32 -1.80 -21.89 -3.00
CA LYS A 32 -0.82 -21.78 -4.08
C LYS A 32 0.35 -20.88 -3.76
N SER A 33 0.12 -19.70 -3.14
CA SER A 33 1.18 -18.70 -2.91
C SER A 33 1.74 -18.71 -1.49
N GLY A 34 1.04 -19.35 -0.54
CA GLY A 34 1.38 -19.28 0.87
C GLY A 34 1.06 -17.93 1.53
N ALA A 35 0.41 -17.01 0.82
CA ALA A 35 -0.01 -15.72 1.39
C ALA A 35 -0.94 -15.94 2.60
N ARG A 36 -0.71 -15.14 3.65
CA ARG A 36 -1.55 -15.16 4.86
C ARG A 36 -2.65 -14.14 4.72
N LEU A 37 -3.85 -14.49 5.20
CA LEU A 37 -5.00 -13.61 5.29
C LEU A 37 -5.56 -13.71 6.70
N ILE A 38 -5.88 -12.57 7.30
CA ILE A 38 -6.64 -12.49 8.54
C ILE A 38 -7.94 -11.77 8.20
N TYR A 39 -9.07 -12.45 8.41
CA TYR A 39 -10.39 -11.86 8.34
C TYR A 39 -10.91 -11.70 9.77
N ILE A 40 -11.34 -10.48 10.10
CA ILE A 40 -11.92 -10.15 11.41
C ILE A 40 -13.38 -9.78 11.19
N ASP A 41 -14.28 -10.57 11.79
CA ASP A 41 -15.70 -10.30 11.84
C ASP A 41 -16.02 -9.60 13.16
N SER A 42 -16.49 -8.37 13.08
CA SER A 42 -16.84 -7.54 14.26
C SER A 42 -18.07 -6.68 13.98
N PRO A 43 -18.77 -6.17 15.00
CA PRO A 43 -19.94 -5.32 14.83
C PRO A 43 -19.62 -3.90 14.32
N ASP A 44 -18.35 -3.56 14.11
CA ASP A 44 -17.97 -2.25 13.55
C ASP A 44 -18.48 -2.10 12.11
N SER A 45 -19.16 -0.99 11.85
CA SER A 45 -19.63 -0.65 10.50
C SER A 45 -18.52 -0.21 9.55
N ASN A 46 -17.34 0.16 10.06
CA ASN A 46 -16.20 0.57 9.27
C ASN A 46 -15.41 -0.63 8.77
N LYS A 47 -15.47 -0.90 7.48
CA LYS A 47 -14.76 -2.00 6.85
C LYS A 47 -13.35 -1.56 6.49
N VAL A 48 -12.38 -2.38 6.85
CA VAL A 48 -10.96 -2.13 6.61
C VAL A 48 -10.39 -3.24 5.72
N PHE A 49 -9.69 -2.86 4.68
CA PHE A 49 -8.84 -3.73 3.89
C PHE A 49 -7.39 -3.25 3.98
N ASN A 50 -6.47 -4.17 4.12
CA ASN A 50 -5.05 -3.89 4.06
C ASN A 50 -4.32 -5.01 3.32
N ILE A 51 -3.50 -4.64 2.33
CA ILE A 51 -2.54 -5.55 1.74
C ILE A 51 -1.13 -5.11 2.12
N ALA A 52 -0.32 -6.07 2.60
CA ALA A 52 1.02 -5.79 3.10
C ALA A 52 2.04 -6.74 2.48
N PHE A 53 3.22 -6.21 2.22
CA PHE A 53 4.37 -6.94 1.69
C PHE A 53 5.56 -6.78 2.62
N ARG A 54 6.35 -7.83 2.77
CA ARG A 54 7.66 -7.73 3.42
C ARG A 54 8.62 -7.08 2.44
N THR A 55 9.15 -5.91 2.80
CA THR A 55 10.04 -5.09 1.96
C THR A 55 11.29 -4.68 2.73
N THR A 56 11.97 -5.67 3.32
CA THR A 56 13.20 -5.45 4.09
C THR A 56 14.28 -4.87 3.17
N PRO A 57 14.80 -3.65 3.44
CA PRO A 57 15.80 -3.02 2.62
C PRO A 57 17.17 -3.70 2.78
N HIS A 58 17.95 -3.74 1.70
CA HIS A 58 19.32 -4.23 1.69
C HIS A 58 20.36 -3.10 1.63
N ASN A 59 19.91 -1.86 1.41
CA ASN A 59 20.75 -0.67 1.31
C ASN A 59 19.91 0.60 1.59
N SER A 60 20.54 1.76 1.51
CA SER A 60 19.92 3.05 1.81
C SER A 60 19.36 3.79 0.57
N THR A 61 19.05 3.09 -0.52
CA THR A 61 18.55 3.72 -1.75
C THR A 61 17.05 4.08 -1.70
N GLY A 62 16.32 3.67 -0.66
CA GLY A 62 14.91 4.00 -0.49
C GLY A 62 13.95 3.26 -1.43
N VAL A 63 14.39 2.18 -2.07
CA VAL A 63 13.61 1.46 -3.10
C VAL A 63 12.22 1.05 -2.62
N ALA A 64 12.06 0.60 -1.37
CA ALA A 64 10.76 0.19 -0.85
C ALA A 64 9.76 1.36 -0.82
N HIS A 65 10.18 2.55 -0.40
CA HIS A 65 9.34 3.75 -0.35
C HIS A 65 9.09 4.30 -1.77
N ILE A 66 10.10 4.33 -2.63
CA ILE A 66 9.94 4.72 -4.03
C ILE A 66 8.92 3.79 -4.72
N MET A 67 8.98 2.48 -4.49
CA MET A 67 8.02 1.53 -5.04
C MET A 67 6.63 1.68 -4.44
N GLU A 68 6.50 2.06 -3.18
CA GLU A 68 5.20 2.37 -2.56
C GLU A 68 4.48 3.46 -3.35
N HIS A 69 5.14 4.59 -3.61
CA HIS A 69 4.61 5.67 -4.43
C HIS A 69 4.34 5.21 -5.87
N SER A 70 5.33 4.57 -6.48
CA SER A 70 5.30 4.21 -7.90
C SER A 70 4.15 3.27 -8.28
N VAL A 71 3.78 2.32 -7.41
CA VAL A 71 2.66 1.40 -7.71
C VAL A 71 1.31 2.11 -7.68
N LEU A 72 1.20 3.26 -7.01
CA LEU A 72 -0.01 4.07 -6.95
C LEU A 72 -0.12 5.10 -8.10
N CYS A 73 0.87 5.17 -9.00
CA CYS A 73 0.87 6.05 -10.16
C CYS A 73 0.19 5.43 -11.40
N GLY A 74 -0.86 4.64 -11.19
CA GLY A 74 -1.64 4.00 -12.25
C GLY A 74 -1.45 2.49 -12.32
N SER A 75 -2.47 1.84 -12.86
CA SER A 75 -2.52 0.39 -12.97
C SER A 75 -3.21 -0.05 -14.27
N ARG A 76 -3.25 -1.35 -14.49
CA ARG A 76 -3.86 -1.97 -15.68
C ARG A 76 -5.32 -1.53 -15.89
N LYS A 77 -6.16 -1.58 -14.85
CA LYS A 77 -7.57 -1.17 -14.92
C LYS A 77 -7.76 0.32 -14.78
N PHE A 78 -6.88 0.99 -14.06
CA PHE A 78 -6.96 2.40 -13.70
C PHE A 78 -5.70 3.15 -14.21
N PRO A 79 -5.60 3.39 -15.54
CA PRO A 79 -4.40 3.98 -16.15
C PRO A 79 -4.34 5.51 -15.98
N LEU A 80 -4.78 6.01 -14.83
CA LEU A 80 -4.72 7.42 -14.46
C LEU A 80 -3.32 7.77 -13.93
N LYS A 81 -2.90 9.02 -14.11
CA LYS A 81 -1.61 9.49 -13.61
C LYS A 81 -1.54 9.47 -12.08
N GLU A 82 -2.64 9.84 -11.42
CA GLU A 82 -2.73 9.96 -9.96
C GLU A 82 -4.06 9.37 -9.44
N PRO A 83 -4.30 8.05 -9.59
CA PRO A 83 -5.56 7.44 -9.14
C PRO A 83 -5.80 7.60 -7.64
N PHE A 84 -4.73 7.66 -6.84
CA PHE A 84 -4.81 7.89 -5.40
C PHE A 84 -5.46 9.25 -5.08
N VAL A 85 -5.06 10.32 -5.75
CA VAL A 85 -5.63 11.67 -5.55
C VAL A 85 -7.10 11.72 -5.94
N GLU A 86 -7.47 11.03 -7.02
CA GLU A 86 -8.88 10.93 -7.45
C GLU A 86 -9.72 10.14 -6.44
N LEU A 87 -9.17 9.09 -5.83
CA LEU A 87 -9.85 8.34 -4.76
C LEU A 87 -10.04 9.19 -3.49
N VAL A 88 -9.02 9.95 -3.08
CA VAL A 88 -9.13 10.85 -1.92
C VAL A 88 -10.26 11.86 -2.11
N LYS A 89 -10.44 12.39 -3.33
CA LYS A 89 -11.45 13.40 -3.64
C LYS A 89 -12.85 12.82 -3.90
N GLY A 90 -12.91 11.63 -4.49
CA GLY A 90 -14.14 11.08 -5.07
C GLY A 90 -14.78 9.92 -4.31
N SER A 91 -14.08 9.28 -3.36
CA SER A 91 -14.62 8.16 -2.59
C SER A 91 -15.21 8.58 -1.25
N LEU A 92 -16.00 7.68 -0.65
CA LEU A 92 -16.56 7.81 0.70
C LEU A 92 -15.64 7.18 1.76
N ASN A 93 -14.33 7.15 1.48
CA ASN A 93 -13.36 6.55 2.36
C ASN A 93 -13.37 7.20 3.75
N THR A 94 -13.15 6.38 4.77
CA THR A 94 -12.90 6.85 6.14
C THR A 94 -11.41 6.82 6.46
N PHE A 95 -10.64 6.06 5.69
CA PHE A 95 -9.18 6.02 5.73
C PHE A 95 -8.63 5.55 4.38
N LEU A 96 -7.57 6.19 3.92
CA LEU A 96 -6.89 5.86 2.69
C LEU A 96 -5.44 6.27 2.82
N ASN A 97 -4.50 5.31 2.71
CA ASN A 97 -3.09 5.58 2.84
C ASN A 97 -2.23 4.51 2.15
N ALA A 98 -0.93 4.79 2.06
CA ALA A 98 0.13 3.84 1.85
C ALA A 98 1.26 4.16 2.83
N MET A 99 1.98 3.17 3.29
CA MET A 99 2.98 3.35 4.36
C MET A 99 4.13 2.37 4.19
N THR A 100 5.35 2.90 4.16
CA THR A 100 6.58 2.09 4.21
C THR A 100 7.20 2.16 5.60
N TYR A 101 7.34 1.00 6.21
CA TYR A 101 8.02 0.76 7.48
C TYR A 101 9.39 0.13 7.23
N PRO A 102 10.25 -0.01 8.26
CA PRO A 102 11.59 -0.57 8.08
C PRO A 102 11.65 -1.97 7.48
N ASP A 103 10.59 -2.77 7.60
CA ASP A 103 10.56 -4.18 7.17
C ASP A 103 9.36 -4.54 6.29
N LYS A 104 8.43 -3.61 6.06
CA LYS A 104 7.19 -3.86 5.32
C LYS A 104 6.63 -2.61 4.65
N THR A 105 5.85 -2.80 3.61
CA THR A 105 5.04 -1.76 2.96
C THR A 105 3.58 -2.19 3.00
N MET A 106 2.69 -1.27 3.35
CA MET A 106 1.27 -1.51 3.59
C MET A 106 0.40 -0.54 2.80
N TYR A 107 -0.75 -1.03 2.34
CA TYR A 107 -1.73 -0.27 1.57
C TYR A 107 -3.12 -0.43 2.20
N PRO A 108 -3.41 0.31 3.28
CA PRO A 108 -4.69 0.24 3.98
C PRO A 108 -5.74 1.17 3.38
N VAL A 109 -6.98 0.69 3.32
CA VAL A 109 -8.16 1.47 2.97
C VAL A 109 -9.32 1.12 3.90
N ALA A 110 -10.21 2.08 4.16
CA ALA A 110 -11.42 1.84 4.93
C ALA A 110 -12.59 2.67 4.40
N SER A 111 -13.79 2.10 4.50
CA SER A 111 -15.05 2.78 4.19
C SER A 111 -16.20 2.14 4.95
N LYS A 112 -17.20 2.97 5.31
CA LYS A 112 -18.48 2.50 5.86
C LYS A 112 -19.47 2.08 4.77
N ASN A 113 -19.23 2.53 3.54
CA ASN A 113 -20.08 2.21 2.40
C ASN A 113 -19.57 0.94 1.69
N ASP A 114 -20.42 -0.07 1.54
CA ASP A 114 -20.04 -1.37 0.97
C ASP A 114 -19.54 -1.27 -0.48
N LYS A 115 -20.23 -0.49 -1.30
CA LYS A 115 -19.84 -0.34 -2.70
C LYS A 115 -18.51 0.39 -2.83
N ASP A 116 -18.33 1.45 -2.06
CA ASP A 116 -17.09 2.21 -2.03
C ASP A 116 -15.92 1.35 -1.52
N PHE A 117 -16.13 0.60 -0.45
CA PHE A 117 -15.14 -0.33 0.09
C PHE A 117 -14.66 -1.35 -0.95
N HIS A 118 -15.58 -1.97 -1.70
CA HIS A 118 -15.21 -2.91 -2.77
C HIS A 118 -14.47 -2.22 -3.92
N ASN A 119 -14.86 -0.99 -4.28
CA ASN A 119 -14.16 -0.21 -5.30
C ASN A 119 -12.72 0.12 -4.85
N LEU A 120 -12.54 0.55 -3.61
CA LEU A 120 -11.22 0.82 -3.02
C LEU A 120 -10.33 -0.43 -3.03
N MET A 121 -10.89 -1.58 -2.63
CA MET A 121 -10.17 -2.86 -2.70
C MET A 121 -9.74 -3.19 -4.14
N ASP A 122 -10.62 -3.04 -5.13
CA ASP A 122 -10.30 -3.36 -6.53
C ASP A 122 -9.20 -2.45 -7.07
N VAL A 123 -9.25 -1.15 -6.77
CA VAL A 123 -8.21 -0.19 -7.17
C VAL A 123 -6.87 -0.54 -6.54
N TYR A 124 -6.82 -0.80 -5.23
CA TYR A 124 -5.57 -1.10 -4.54
C TYR A 124 -4.98 -2.45 -4.93
N LEU A 125 -5.81 -3.47 -5.12
CA LEU A 125 -5.36 -4.78 -5.60
C LEU A 125 -4.81 -4.69 -7.02
N ASP A 126 -5.48 -3.95 -7.93
CA ASP A 126 -4.97 -3.78 -9.29
C ASP A 126 -3.68 -2.95 -9.31
N ALA A 127 -3.57 -1.91 -8.47
CA ALA A 127 -2.36 -1.11 -8.32
C ALA A 127 -1.15 -1.94 -7.88
N VAL A 128 -1.27 -2.74 -6.83
CA VAL A 128 -0.12 -3.47 -6.29
C VAL A 128 0.25 -4.72 -7.10
N PHE A 129 -0.70 -5.36 -7.80
CA PHE A 129 -0.43 -6.56 -8.59
C PHE A 129 -0.15 -6.29 -10.08
N TYR A 130 -0.69 -5.20 -10.62
CA TYR A 130 -0.58 -4.83 -12.02
C TYR A 130 -0.23 -3.34 -12.21
N PRO A 131 0.81 -2.85 -11.51
CA PRO A 131 1.17 -1.45 -11.56
C PRO A 131 1.74 -1.05 -12.92
N ARG A 132 1.41 0.15 -13.36
CA ARG A 132 1.89 0.74 -14.61
C ARG A 132 3.41 0.99 -14.60
N VAL A 133 4.02 1.17 -13.46
CA VAL A 133 5.48 1.34 -13.30
C VAL A 133 6.31 0.24 -13.96
N ARG A 134 5.75 -0.93 -14.20
CA ARG A 134 6.42 -2.02 -14.93
C ARG A 134 6.60 -1.74 -16.43
N GLU A 135 5.78 -0.87 -16.99
CA GLU A 135 5.74 -0.54 -18.42
C GLU A 135 6.17 0.90 -18.69
N ASP A 136 6.11 1.77 -17.66
CA ASP A 136 6.37 3.19 -17.74
C ASP A 136 7.49 3.60 -16.78
N ALA A 137 8.70 3.73 -17.32
CA ALA A 137 9.89 4.10 -16.55
C ALA A 137 9.86 5.55 -16.02
N GLU A 138 9.04 6.43 -16.62
CA GLU A 138 8.94 7.83 -16.20
C GLU A 138 8.39 7.95 -14.77
N ILE A 139 7.56 6.98 -14.34
CA ILE A 139 7.05 6.91 -12.98
C ILE A 139 8.20 6.79 -11.97
N VAL A 140 9.15 5.87 -12.21
CA VAL A 140 10.31 5.73 -11.33
C VAL A 140 11.23 6.94 -11.42
N MET A 141 11.36 7.55 -12.61
CA MET A 141 12.14 8.77 -12.78
C MET A 141 11.55 9.95 -12.00
N GLN A 142 10.22 10.01 -11.84
CA GLN A 142 9.54 11.03 -11.07
C GLN A 142 9.63 10.77 -9.56
N GLU A 143 9.29 9.55 -9.12
CA GLU A 143 9.21 9.20 -7.70
C GLU A 143 10.60 8.94 -7.08
N GLY A 144 11.51 8.39 -7.86
CA GLY A 144 12.87 8.08 -7.45
C GLY A 144 13.77 9.31 -7.35
N TRP A 145 14.91 9.12 -6.69
CA TRP A 145 15.94 10.16 -6.64
C TRP A 145 16.81 10.15 -7.90
N HIS A 146 17.23 11.32 -8.30
CA HIS A 146 18.14 11.55 -9.43
C HIS A 146 19.09 12.70 -9.15
N TYR A 147 20.15 12.80 -9.95
CA TYR A 147 21.01 13.95 -9.95
C TYR A 147 20.36 15.07 -10.76
N GLU A 148 20.41 16.27 -10.19
CA GLU A 148 19.90 17.49 -10.82
C GLU A 148 20.97 18.56 -10.91
N LEU A 149 21.02 19.22 -12.06
CA LEU A 149 21.90 20.33 -12.36
C LEU A 149 21.10 21.41 -13.09
N ASP A 150 20.81 22.53 -12.42
CA ASP A 150 19.98 23.60 -12.98
C ASP A 150 20.75 24.41 -14.04
N SER A 151 22.07 24.58 -13.87
CA SER A 151 23.00 25.16 -14.87
C SER A 151 24.36 24.46 -14.83
N ALA A 152 25.18 24.68 -15.86
CA ALA A 152 26.49 24.05 -15.99
C ALA A 152 27.47 24.46 -14.88
N ASP A 153 27.23 25.58 -14.24
CA ASP A 153 28.10 26.16 -13.20
C ASP A 153 27.60 25.85 -11.77
N ASP A 154 26.44 25.18 -11.64
CA ASP A 154 25.84 24.86 -10.34
C ASP A 154 26.41 23.56 -9.73
N GLU A 155 26.24 23.42 -8.42
CA GLU A 155 26.57 22.17 -7.74
C GLU A 155 25.53 21.09 -8.06
N LEU A 156 26.02 19.87 -8.28
CA LEU A 156 25.16 18.70 -8.49
C LEU A 156 24.37 18.40 -7.21
N THR A 157 23.06 18.33 -7.33
CA THR A 157 22.15 18.06 -6.21
C THR A 157 21.37 16.78 -6.42
N TYR A 158 20.74 16.28 -5.35
CA TYR A 158 19.78 15.19 -5.42
C TYR A 158 18.36 15.75 -5.39
N LYS A 159 17.52 15.29 -6.32
CA LYS A 159 16.08 15.57 -6.33
C LYS A 159 15.29 14.26 -6.53
N GLY A 160 14.00 14.32 -6.28
CA GLY A 160 13.04 13.24 -6.43
C GLY A 160 11.91 13.38 -5.43
N VAL A 161 10.71 12.89 -5.74
CA VAL A 161 9.53 13.08 -4.88
C VAL A 161 9.78 12.48 -3.50
N VAL A 162 10.11 11.19 -3.42
CA VAL A 162 10.36 10.49 -2.16
C VAL A 162 11.59 11.04 -1.44
N PHE A 163 12.65 11.39 -2.18
CA PHE A 163 13.85 11.99 -1.58
C PHE A 163 13.54 13.33 -0.90
N ASN A 164 12.77 14.19 -1.56
CA ASN A 164 12.41 15.51 -1.03
C ASN A 164 11.47 15.39 0.18
N GLU A 165 10.54 14.43 0.14
CA GLU A 165 9.66 14.10 1.27
C GLU A 165 10.49 13.69 2.50
N MET A 166 11.38 12.73 2.35
CA MET A 166 12.24 12.25 3.45
C MET A 166 13.18 13.33 3.96
N LYS A 167 13.73 14.17 3.08
CA LYS A 167 14.53 15.33 3.46
C LYS A 167 13.70 16.30 4.31
N GLY A 168 12.43 16.52 3.96
CA GLY A 168 11.49 17.33 4.74
C GLY A 168 11.19 16.72 6.12
N VAL A 169 10.89 15.42 6.19
CA VAL A 169 10.63 14.70 7.44
C VAL A 169 11.82 14.80 8.39
N TYR A 170 13.03 14.48 7.93
CA TYR A 170 14.23 14.50 8.76
C TYR A 170 14.85 15.90 8.98
N SER A 171 14.23 16.96 8.45
CA SER A 171 14.64 18.34 8.77
C SER A 171 14.19 18.81 10.15
N SER A 172 13.20 18.12 10.75
CA SER A 172 12.74 18.40 12.11
C SER A 172 13.57 17.62 13.14
N PRO A 173 14.08 18.27 14.20
CA PRO A 173 14.80 17.59 15.28
C PRO A 173 13.97 16.52 16.00
N ASP A 174 12.64 16.66 15.99
CA ASP A 174 11.70 15.72 16.64
C ASP A 174 11.46 14.44 15.81
N SER A 175 12.02 14.36 14.60
CA SER A 175 11.81 13.24 13.66
C SER A 175 12.97 12.25 13.63
N VAL A 176 14.01 12.45 14.46
CA VAL A 176 15.26 11.63 14.52
C VAL A 176 15.27 10.75 15.76
#